data_8d536731e380bc1376352bc20dfa0098
#
_entry.id   8d536731e380bc1376352bc20dfa0098
#
_cell.length_a   1.000
_cell.length_b   1.000
_cell.length_c   1.000
_cell.angle_alpha   90.00
_cell.angle_beta   90.00
_cell.angle_gamma   90.00
#
_symmetry.space_group_name_H-M   'P 1'
#
loop_
_entity.id
_entity.type
_entity.pdbx_description
1 polymer ?
#
loop_
_entity_poly.entity_id
_entity_poly.type
_entity_poly.pdbx_seq_one_letter_code
_entity_poly.pdbx_strand_id
1 'polypeptide(L)'
;MSKIYFPQNGLERLQSIFGLQNSPIWDAVFVSFDLEPLQPGAPDISQMGVSILETRCLPLDISKSTGSLLTRHFVIGGPKRGGQKRFRRQRMKYYFGASEYLADDKVNEDILKQLYIQDNIKGQGYRKIILVGHGLRSDLAVL
;
A
#
# COMPACT_ATOMS: atom_id res chain seq x y z
N MET A 1 4.58 17.10 -11.35
CA MET A 1 3.89 16.48 -10.20
C MET A 1 2.44 16.21 -10.59
N SER A 2 2.02 14.95 -10.60
CA SER A 2 0.61 14.60 -10.79
C SER A 2 -0.17 15.02 -9.54
N LYS A 3 -1.29 15.72 -9.74
CA LYS A 3 -2.16 16.13 -8.61
C LYS A 3 -2.83 14.88 -8.04
N ILE A 4 -2.66 14.65 -6.74
CA ILE A 4 -3.44 13.64 -6.02
C ILE A 4 -4.87 14.15 -5.91
N TYR A 5 -5.81 13.37 -6.41
CA TYR A 5 -7.23 13.71 -6.40
C TYR A 5 -7.98 12.87 -5.36
N PHE A 6 -8.69 13.53 -4.45
CA PHE A 6 -9.58 12.88 -3.49
C PHE A 6 -11.02 13.03 -3.97
N PRO A 7 -11.67 11.96 -4.46
CA PRO A 7 -13.03 12.05 -4.95
C PRO A 7 -14.03 12.30 -3.81
N GLN A 8 -14.99 13.18 -4.02
CA GLN A 8 -16.07 13.43 -3.04
C GLN A 8 -17.02 12.23 -2.92
N ASN A 9 -17.19 11.44 -4.00
CA ASN A 9 -18.10 10.28 -4.07
C ASN A 9 -17.31 8.97 -4.08
N GLY A 10 -16.49 8.73 -3.05
CA GLY A 10 -15.56 7.61 -3.01
C GLY A 10 -16.22 6.24 -3.16
N LEU A 11 -17.39 6.02 -2.53
CA LEU A 11 -18.10 4.75 -2.61
C LEU A 11 -18.66 4.47 -4.01
N GLU A 12 -19.33 5.44 -4.62
CA GLU A 12 -19.87 5.32 -5.99
C GLU A 12 -18.75 5.07 -7.00
N ARG A 13 -17.63 5.76 -6.80
CA ARG A 13 -16.44 5.58 -7.65
C ARG A 13 -15.87 4.17 -7.52
N LEU A 14 -15.75 3.65 -6.29
CA LEU A 14 -15.34 2.27 -6.03
C LEU A 14 -16.29 1.27 -6.70
N GLN A 15 -17.59 1.44 -6.56
CA GLN A 15 -18.59 0.59 -7.19
C GLN A 15 -18.45 0.58 -8.73
N SER A 16 -18.22 1.75 -9.32
CA SER A 16 -17.95 1.86 -10.77
C SER A 16 -16.68 1.12 -11.19
N ILE A 17 -15.59 1.25 -10.39
CA ILE A 17 -14.31 0.59 -10.67
C ILE A 17 -14.45 -0.94 -10.64
N PHE A 18 -15.23 -1.46 -9.71
CA PHE A 18 -15.50 -2.90 -9.59
C PHE A 18 -16.62 -3.41 -10.51
N GLY A 19 -17.15 -2.57 -11.38
CA GLY A 19 -18.20 -2.97 -12.32
C GLY A 19 -19.57 -3.19 -11.69
N LEU A 20 -19.81 -2.76 -10.44
CA LEU A 20 -21.06 -2.96 -9.71
C LEU A 20 -22.22 -2.09 -10.22
N GLN A 21 -21.95 -1.14 -11.12
CA GLN A 21 -22.91 -0.22 -11.71
C GLN A 21 -23.09 -0.48 -13.23
N ASN A 22 -23.11 -1.74 -13.65
CA ASN A 22 -23.17 -2.14 -15.07
C ASN A 22 -22.04 -1.58 -15.94
N SER A 23 -20.92 -1.24 -15.34
CA SER A 23 -19.70 -0.82 -16.03
C SER A 23 -18.66 -1.94 -16.01
N PRO A 24 -17.77 -2.03 -17.01
CA PRO A 24 -16.68 -3.01 -16.97
C PRO A 24 -15.75 -2.70 -15.80
N ILE A 25 -15.15 -3.76 -15.22
CA ILE A 25 -14.11 -3.60 -14.19
C ILE A 25 -12.95 -2.81 -14.79
N TRP A 26 -12.53 -1.78 -14.09
CA TRP A 26 -11.41 -0.95 -14.55
C TRP A 26 -10.10 -1.71 -14.41
N ASP A 27 -9.23 -1.50 -15.38
CA ASP A 27 -7.86 -1.98 -15.34
C ASP A 27 -7.03 -1.06 -14.42
N ALA A 28 -6.95 -1.42 -13.15
CA ALA A 28 -6.29 -0.63 -12.11
C ALA A 28 -5.58 -1.52 -11.09
N VAL A 29 -4.73 -0.90 -10.29
CA VAL A 29 -4.11 -1.52 -9.12
C VAL A 29 -4.48 -0.71 -7.89
N PHE A 30 -5.07 -1.36 -6.91
CA PHE A 30 -5.31 -0.77 -5.60
C PHE A 30 -4.07 -0.95 -4.74
N VAL A 31 -3.59 0.13 -4.16
CA VAL A 31 -2.46 0.12 -3.23
C VAL A 31 -2.88 0.79 -1.94
N SER A 32 -2.73 0.08 -0.84
CA SER A 32 -2.94 0.62 0.50
C SER A 32 -1.62 0.74 1.22
N PHE A 33 -1.43 1.87 1.89
CA PHE A 33 -0.33 2.10 2.83
C PHE A 33 -0.87 2.35 4.22
N ASP A 34 -0.09 1.92 5.20
CA ASP A 34 -0.26 2.26 6.61
C ASP A 34 1.12 2.54 7.18
N LEU A 35 1.35 3.77 7.63
CA LEU A 35 2.65 4.24 8.12
C LEU A 35 2.59 4.47 9.63
N GLU A 36 3.42 3.76 10.37
CA GLU A 36 3.52 3.90 11.81
C GLU A 36 4.71 4.81 12.18
N PRO A 37 4.49 5.94 12.83
CA PRO A 37 5.56 6.83 13.25
C PRO A 37 6.42 6.18 14.32
N LEU A 38 7.70 6.58 14.39
CA LEU A 38 8.63 6.13 15.42
C LEU A 38 8.17 6.55 16.82
N GLN A 39 7.62 7.76 16.92
CA GLN A 39 6.98 8.32 18.10
C GLN A 39 5.79 9.18 17.67
N PRO A 40 4.76 9.35 18.50
CA PRO A 40 3.64 10.24 18.17
C PRO A 40 4.13 11.64 17.79
N GLY A 41 3.77 12.09 16.58
CA GLY A 41 4.17 13.40 16.05
C GLY A 41 5.60 13.49 15.49
N ALA A 42 6.36 12.39 15.47
CA ALA A 42 7.66 12.37 14.80
C ALA A 42 7.49 12.18 13.28
N PRO A 43 8.34 12.81 12.46
CA PRO A 43 8.34 12.59 11.02
C PRO A 43 8.94 11.22 10.65
N ASP A 44 9.71 10.60 11.55
CA ASP A 44 10.37 9.33 11.30
C ASP A 44 9.36 8.17 11.32
N ILE A 45 9.38 7.33 10.29
CA ILE A 45 8.58 6.12 10.19
C ILE A 45 9.30 4.96 10.86
N SER A 46 8.59 4.14 11.63
CA SER A 46 9.13 2.93 12.25
C SER A 46 8.72 1.66 11.55
N GLN A 47 7.52 1.64 10.99
CA GLN A 47 6.97 0.50 10.27
C GLN A 47 6.12 0.99 9.10
N MET A 48 6.01 0.15 8.07
CA MET A 48 5.16 0.38 6.92
C MET A 48 4.46 -0.91 6.53
N GLY A 49 3.14 -0.87 6.44
CA GLY A 49 2.31 -1.90 5.82
C GLY A 49 1.97 -1.50 4.38
N VAL A 50 2.06 -2.45 3.45
CA VAL A 50 1.63 -2.25 2.06
C VAL A 50 0.75 -3.41 1.64
N SER A 51 -0.39 -3.11 1.01
CA SER A 51 -1.24 -4.12 0.39
C SER A 51 -1.53 -3.71 -1.05
N ILE A 52 -1.38 -4.66 -1.98
CA ILE A 52 -1.55 -4.45 -3.42
C ILE A 52 -2.57 -5.45 -3.95
N LEU A 53 -3.60 -4.94 -4.61
CA LEU A 53 -4.64 -5.71 -5.27
C LEU A 53 -4.75 -5.30 -6.73
N GLU A 54 -4.47 -6.22 -7.64
CA GLU A 54 -4.63 -6.00 -9.07
C GLU A 54 -6.01 -6.43 -9.54
N THR A 55 -6.75 -5.53 -10.20
CA THR A 55 -8.10 -5.87 -10.72
C THR A 55 -8.06 -6.96 -11.78
N ARG A 56 -6.98 -7.09 -12.54
CA ARG A 56 -6.76 -8.17 -13.51
C ARG A 56 -6.72 -9.57 -12.88
N CYS A 57 -6.37 -9.63 -11.61
CA CYS A 57 -6.27 -10.89 -10.86
C CYS A 57 -7.55 -11.23 -10.09
N LEU A 58 -8.58 -10.36 -10.16
CA LEU A 58 -9.86 -10.64 -9.53
C LEU A 58 -10.57 -11.74 -10.34
N PRO A 59 -10.98 -12.84 -9.71
CA PRO A 59 -11.77 -13.85 -10.40
C PRO A 59 -13.15 -13.26 -10.74
N LEU A 60 -13.67 -13.61 -11.90
CA LEU A 60 -15.04 -13.29 -12.29
C LEU A 60 -16.06 -13.98 -11.36
N ASP A 61 -15.64 -15.03 -10.67
CA ASP A 61 -16.42 -15.77 -9.69
C ASP A 61 -15.76 -15.64 -8.32
N ILE A 62 -16.42 -14.91 -7.42
CA ILE A 62 -15.95 -14.64 -6.05
C ILE A 62 -15.74 -15.93 -5.24
N SER A 63 -16.46 -17.01 -5.57
CA SER A 63 -16.30 -18.31 -4.89
C SER A 63 -14.95 -18.97 -5.16
N LYS A 64 -14.24 -18.55 -6.20
CA LYS A 64 -12.92 -19.08 -6.62
C LYS A 64 -11.75 -18.17 -6.24
N SER A 65 -11.98 -17.21 -5.37
CA SER A 65 -10.98 -16.24 -4.93
C SER A 65 -9.83 -16.92 -4.17
N THR A 66 -8.85 -17.40 -4.89
CA THR A 66 -7.51 -17.66 -4.34
C THR A 66 -6.75 -16.34 -4.39
N GLY A 67 -6.74 -15.64 -3.28
CA GLY A 67 -6.27 -14.29 -3.08
C GLY A 67 -5.07 -13.83 -3.90
N SER A 68 -5.33 -12.89 -4.76
CA SER A 68 -4.31 -12.09 -5.45
C SER A 68 -3.91 -10.82 -4.66
N LEU A 69 -4.19 -10.80 -3.37
CA LEU A 69 -3.77 -9.73 -2.48
C LEU A 69 -2.34 -9.95 -2.03
N LEU A 70 -1.42 -9.15 -2.54
CA LEU A 70 -0.05 -9.09 -2.05
C LEU A 70 0.00 -8.18 -0.82
N THR A 71 0.53 -8.69 0.29
CA THR A 71 0.77 -7.88 1.49
C THR A 71 2.23 -7.95 1.87
N ARG A 72 2.80 -6.81 2.30
CA ARG A 72 4.18 -6.69 2.77
C ARG A 72 4.22 -5.83 4.03
N HIS A 73 5.15 -6.14 4.91
CA HIS A 73 5.39 -5.38 6.12
C HIS A 73 6.87 -5.09 6.25
N PHE A 74 7.20 -3.82 6.45
CA PHE A 74 8.56 -3.33 6.57
C PHE A 74 8.79 -2.76 7.98
N VAL A 75 9.94 -3.11 8.55
CA VAL A 75 10.46 -2.51 9.76
C VAL A 75 11.62 -1.59 9.39
N ILE A 76 11.48 -0.33 9.68
CA ILE A 76 12.43 0.72 9.26
C ILE A 76 13.59 0.83 10.26
N GLY A 77 14.80 1.06 9.73
CA GLY A 77 16.00 1.27 10.55
C GLY A 77 16.69 0.01 11.04
N GLY A 78 16.18 -1.16 10.66
CA GLY A 78 16.82 -2.46 10.90
C GLY A 78 16.97 -2.88 12.38
N PRO A 79 17.62 -4.04 12.63
CA PRO A 79 17.73 -4.60 13.97
C PRO A 79 18.62 -3.76 14.93
N LYS A 80 19.47 -2.89 14.42
CA LYS A 80 20.37 -2.05 15.22
C LYS A 80 19.65 -0.95 16.03
N ARG A 81 18.50 -0.45 15.56
CA ARG A 81 17.66 0.46 16.35
C ARG A 81 16.97 -0.24 17.54
N GLY A 82 16.98 -1.56 17.57
CA GLY A 82 16.40 -2.37 18.66
C GLY A 82 17.15 -2.35 19.99
N GLY A 83 18.21 -1.56 20.15
CA GLY A 83 18.91 -1.34 21.42
C GLY A 83 18.06 -0.60 22.47
N GLN A 84 17.04 0.11 22.08
CA GLN A 84 16.09 0.71 23.00
C GLN A 84 15.04 -0.32 23.41
N LYS A 85 15.11 -0.83 24.64
CA LYS A 85 14.19 -1.82 25.24
C LYS A 85 12.69 -1.46 25.07
N ARG A 86 12.37 -0.20 24.84
CA ARG A 86 11.01 0.33 24.62
C ARG A 86 10.39 -0.15 23.30
N PHE A 87 11.17 -0.30 22.24
CA PHE A 87 10.67 -0.71 20.92
C PHE A 87 10.37 -2.20 20.80
N ARG A 88 10.96 -3.07 21.63
CA ARG A 88 10.66 -4.51 21.63
C ARG A 88 9.21 -4.83 22.01
N ARG A 89 8.52 -3.97 22.77
CA ARG A 89 7.15 -4.23 23.26
C ARG A 89 6.05 -3.90 22.27
N GLN A 90 6.33 -3.11 21.23
CA GLN A 90 5.31 -2.63 20.27
C GLN A 90 5.42 -3.23 18.86
N ARG A 91 6.29 -4.21 18.64
CA ARG A 91 6.28 -4.91 17.33
C ARG A 91 4.99 -5.70 17.23
N MET A 92 4.01 -5.13 16.51
CA MET A 92 2.83 -5.89 16.14
C MET A 92 3.28 -7.08 15.32
N LYS A 93 2.76 -8.26 15.66
CA LYS A 93 3.06 -9.48 14.92
C LYS A 93 2.39 -9.35 13.54
N TYR A 94 3.19 -9.40 12.48
CA TYR A 94 2.66 -9.48 11.14
C TYR A 94 2.17 -10.91 10.86
N TYR A 95 0.87 -11.05 10.58
CA TYR A 95 0.21 -12.35 10.45
C TYR A 95 0.19 -12.89 9.02
N PHE A 96 0.52 -12.07 8.03
CA PHE A 96 0.42 -12.43 6.61
C PHE A 96 1.77 -12.80 5.98
N GLY A 97 2.81 -12.97 6.77
CA GLY A 97 4.14 -13.32 6.28
C GLY A 97 5.28 -12.92 7.21
N ALA A 98 6.47 -12.79 6.65
CA ALA A 98 7.64 -12.29 7.35
C ALA A 98 7.78 -10.79 7.17
N SER A 99 8.23 -10.09 8.23
CA SER A 99 8.59 -8.67 8.13
C SER A 99 9.93 -8.53 7.42
N GLU A 100 10.01 -7.57 6.51
CA GLU A 100 11.23 -7.18 5.83
C GLU A 100 11.90 -6.01 6.57
N TYR A 101 13.23 -5.92 6.51
CA TYR A 101 13.96 -4.80 7.11
C TYR A 101 14.37 -3.82 6.02
N LEU A 102 14.09 -2.54 6.28
CA LEU A 102 14.40 -1.47 5.35
C LEU A 102 15.27 -0.41 6.04
N ALA A 103 16.31 0.04 5.36
CA ALA A 103 17.13 1.14 5.84
C ALA A 103 16.36 2.47 5.75
N ASP A 104 16.59 3.38 6.68
CA ASP A 104 15.87 4.67 6.75
C ASP A 104 15.97 5.48 5.45
N ASP A 105 17.15 5.48 4.84
CA ASP A 105 17.45 6.18 3.59
C ASP A 105 16.80 5.53 2.34
N LYS A 106 16.22 4.35 2.50
CA LYS A 106 15.58 3.58 1.42
C LYS A 106 14.06 3.64 1.43
N VAL A 107 13.45 4.23 2.47
CA VAL A 107 12.00 4.23 2.65
C VAL A 107 11.29 4.85 1.45
N ASN A 108 11.66 6.06 1.06
CA ASN A 108 11.01 6.76 -0.05
C ASN A 108 11.21 6.03 -1.39
N GLU A 109 12.41 5.48 -1.63
CA GLU A 109 12.69 4.70 -2.84
C GLU A 109 11.80 3.46 -2.92
N ASP A 110 11.66 2.72 -1.82
CA ASP A 110 10.88 1.49 -1.79
C ASP A 110 9.37 1.76 -1.84
N ILE A 111 8.88 2.85 -1.24
CA ILE A 111 7.48 3.29 -1.43
C ILE A 111 7.22 3.60 -2.90
N LEU A 112 8.09 4.37 -3.54
CA LEU A 112 7.95 4.68 -4.95
C LEU A 112 7.96 3.41 -5.82
N LYS A 113 8.79 2.41 -5.50
CA LYS A 113 8.79 1.11 -6.20
C LYS A 113 7.43 0.40 -6.10
N GLN A 114 6.74 0.49 -4.96
CA GLN A 114 5.40 -0.09 -4.82
C GLN A 114 4.35 0.64 -5.67
N LEU A 115 4.61 1.91 -6.02
CA LEU A 115 3.70 2.74 -6.83
C LEU A 115 4.03 2.69 -8.33
N TYR A 116 5.25 2.36 -8.72
CA TYR A 116 5.65 2.28 -10.14
C TYR A 116 5.46 0.86 -10.69
N ILE A 117 4.21 0.41 -10.77
CA ILE A 117 3.86 -0.92 -11.29
C ILE A 117 3.82 -0.85 -12.82
N GLN A 118 4.72 -1.56 -13.47
CA GLN A 118 4.80 -1.62 -14.94
C GLN A 118 3.62 -2.37 -15.54
N ASP A 119 3.14 -1.92 -16.70
CA ASP A 119 2.11 -2.61 -17.47
C ASP A 119 2.73 -3.59 -18.46
N ASN A 120 3.03 -4.79 -18.00
CA ASN A 120 3.68 -5.84 -18.79
C ASN A 120 2.80 -6.36 -19.95
N ILE A 121 1.48 -6.07 -19.95
CA ILE A 121 0.56 -6.52 -21.01
C ILE A 121 0.54 -5.52 -22.16
N LYS A 122 0.59 -4.23 -21.86
CA LYS A 122 0.55 -3.17 -22.87
C LYS A 122 1.94 -2.76 -23.39
N GLY A 123 2.99 -3.39 -22.88
CA GLY A 123 4.35 -3.30 -23.38
C GLY A 123 5.12 -2.04 -23.01
N GLN A 124 4.47 -0.93 -22.69
CA GLN A 124 5.12 0.30 -22.23
C GLN A 124 4.20 1.12 -21.33
N GLY A 125 4.75 1.62 -20.22
CA GLY A 125 4.07 2.50 -19.29
C GLY A 125 3.78 1.87 -17.93
N TYR A 126 3.03 2.61 -17.12
CA TYR A 126 2.68 2.20 -15.76
C TYR A 126 1.18 1.98 -15.62
N ARG A 127 0.82 1.08 -14.73
CA ARG A 127 -0.56 0.82 -14.35
C ARG A 127 -1.19 2.02 -13.66
N LYS A 128 -2.49 2.19 -13.80
CA LYS A 128 -3.25 3.16 -13.01
C LYS A 128 -3.29 2.70 -11.56
N ILE A 129 -2.82 3.54 -10.65
CA ILE A 129 -2.81 3.28 -9.21
C ILE A 129 -3.98 4.01 -8.57
N ILE A 130 -4.70 3.30 -7.71
CA ILE A 130 -5.74 3.83 -6.83
C ILE A 130 -5.26 3.63 -5.40
N LEU A 131 -4.93 4.73 -4.74
CA LEU A 131 -4.53 4.69 -3.34
C LEU A 131 -5.77 4.54 -2.46
N VAL A 132 -5.69 3.62 -1.51
CA VAL A 132 -6.75 3.33 -0.53
C VAL A 132 -6.15 3.32 0.86
N GLY A 133 -6.77 3.96 1.83
CA GLY A 133 -6.27 3.96 3.19
C GLY A 133 -7.15 4.76 4.14
N HIS A 134 -6.97 4.49 5.42
CA HIS A 134 -7.53 5.31 6.50
C HIS A 134 -6.48 6.36 6.86
N GLY A 135 -6.85 7.66 6.77
CA GLY A 135 -5.88 8.71 7.06
C GLY A 135 -4.83 8.98 5.96
N LEU A 136 -5.04 8.46 4.76
CA LEU A 136 -4.10 8.51 3.63
C LEU A 136 -3.47 9.89 3.38
N ARG A 137 -4.19 10.99 3.68
CA ARG A 137 -3.63 12.35 3.57
C ARG A 137 -2.48 12.57 4.55
N SER A 138 -2.59 12.04 5.77
CA SER A 138 -1.54 12.12 6.80
C SER A 138 -0.34 11.28 6.40
N ASP A 139 -0.58 10.06 5.88
CA ASP A 139 0.49 9.17 5.44
C ASP A 139 1.28 9.77 4.26
N LEU A 140 0.57 10.36 3.30
CA LEU A 140 1.20 11.02 2.16
C LEU A 140 1.91 12.34 2.51
N ALA A 141 1.59 12.96 3.64
CA ALA A 141 2.27 14.18 4.09
C ALA A 141 3.64 13.90 4.72
N VAL A 142 3.90 12.65 5.11
CA VAL A 142 5.18 12.20 5.68
C VAL A 142 6.19 11.80 4.59
N LEU A 143 5.71 11.53 3.38
CA LEU A 143 6.49 11.22 2.18
C LEU A 143 6.92 12.48 1.43
#